data_ee32c5849d1b0c8d598e857a1fe78b9c
#
_entry.id   ee32c5849d1b0c8d598e857a1fe78b9c
#
_cell.length_a   1.000
_cell.length_b   1.000
_cell.length_c   1.000
_cell.angle_alpha   90.00
_cell.angle_beta   90.00
_cell.angle_gamma   90.00
#
_symmetry.space_group_name_H-M   'P 1'
#
loop_
_entity.id
_entity.type
_entity.pdbx_description
1 polymer ?
#
loop_
_entity_poly.entity_id
_entity_poly.type
_entity_poly.pdbx_seq_one_letter_code
_entity_poly.pdbx_strand_id
1 'polypeptide(L)'
;MTIAMLFVVATPASAKKYGQTLRILAIGNSFSDDGMEHLPALLKDLGVKDVELARLYVGGCTLERHMKFYNAEEAAYLFYHSAAGQNEWVKAEKKYSIQQALSMGEWDIITMQQASGVSGLYESYVPHLEQLIAAVRKAQPQAELVWHMTWAYSTDSNHKEFPNYDRDQLKMYRAITECVHNLLGDYKSIKTIIPSGTAIQSLRESAINNSPKDFTRDGYHMDFGAGRYALACTWYEKLIRPYTHRSMMGNTLRLDLGEVKVTDQTAPYLQKAARQAVKRPFKVRAVK
;
A
#
# COMPACT_ATOMS: atom_id res chain seq x y z
N MET A 1 -6.77 7.77 50.09
CA MET A 1 -6.27 8.34 48.85
C MET A 1 -6.91 7.56 47.69
N THR A 2 -7.89 8.17 47.03
CA THR A 2 -8.66 7.54 45.95
C THR A 2 -7.99 7.96 44.64
N ILE A 3 -7.37 7.00 43.93
CA ILE A 3 -6.75 7.25 42.64
C ILE A 3 -7.89 7.26 41.61
N ALA A 4 -8.19 8.43 41.05
CA ALA A 4 -9.11 8.58 39.94
C ALA A 4 -8.41 8.11 38.65
N MET A 5 -8.82 6.96 38.10
CA MET A 5 -8.45 6.54 36.76
C MET A 5 -9.18 7.42 35.74
N LEU A 6 -8.44 8.31 35.09
CA LEU A 6 -8.94 9.02 33.92
C LEU A 6 -9.04 8.03 32.74
N PHE A 7 -10.26 7.59 32.42
CA PHE A 7 -10.54 6.92 31.16
C PHE A 7 -10.51 7.99 30.04
N VAL A 8 -9.44 8.00 29.25
CA VAL A 8 -9.43 8.73 27.99
C VAL A 8 -10.33 7.95 27.02
N VAL A 9 -11.56 8.40 26.87
CA VAL A 9 -12.46 7.92 25.82
C VAL A 9 -11.91 8.43 24.50
N ALA A 10 -11.28 7.57 23.71
CA ALA A 10 -10.90 7.89 22.35
C ALA A 10 -12.18 8.16 21.55
N THR A 11 -12.41 9.41 21.20
CA THR A 11 -13.46 9.78 20.25
C THR A 11 -13.15 9.12 18.91
N PRO A 12 -14.14 8.51 18.21
CA PRO A 12 -13.92 7.96 16.89
C PRO A 12 -13.41 9.06 15.96
N ALA A 13 -12.41 8.74 15.14
CA ALA A 13 -11.88 9.65 14.15
C ALA A 13 -13.06 10.27 13.38
N SER A 14 -13.22 11.58 13.49
CA SER A 14 -14.29 12.29 12.81
C SER A 14 -14.08 12.10 11.31
N ALA A 15 -15.05 11.48 10.63
CA ALA A 15 -15.00 11.36 9.18
C ALA A 15 -14.78 12.76 8.59
N LYS A 16 -13.68 12.96 7.86
CA LYS A 16 -13.40 14.26 7.22
C LYS A 16 -14.58 14.67 6.35
N LYS A 17 -14.97 15.93 6.47
CA LYS A 17 -16.03 16.49 5.65
C LYS A 17 -15.52 16.71 4.22
N TYR A 18 -16.38 16.50 3.24
CA TYR A 18 -16.12 16.87 1.85
C TYR A 18 -15.55 18.30 1.76
N GLY A 19 -14.45 18.49 1.01
CA GLY A 19 -13.77 19.79 0.87
C GLY A 19 -12.56 20.00 1.79
N GLN A 20 -12.23 19.04 2.68
CA GLN A 20 -10.97 19.03 3.43
C GLN A 20 -9.96 18.11 2.72
N THR A 21 -8.68 18.49 2.70
CA THR A 21 -7.63 17.66 2.08
C THR A 21 -7.44 16.34 2.83
N LEU A 22 -7.57 15.23 2.13
CA LEU A 22 -7.21 13.89 2.62
C LEU A 22 -5.69 13.72 2.51
N ARG A 23 -5.02 13.44 3.62
CA ARG A 23 -3.56 13.32 3.69
C ARG A 23 -3.15 11.87 3.98
N ILE A 24 -2.38 11.27 3.06
CA ILE A 24 -1.95 9.86 3.13
C ILE A 24 -0.44 9.78 3.15
N LEU A 25 0.13 9.14 4.18
CA LEU A 25 1.56 8.83 4.28
C LEU A 25 1.78 7.32 4.17
N ALA A 26 2.68 6.89 3.30
CA ALA A 26 3.15 5.51 3.27
C ALA A 26 4.54 5.38 3.93
N ILE A 27 4.64 4.53 4.96
CA ILE A 27 5.92 4.08 5.52
C ILE A 27 6.21 2.71 4.90
N GLY A 28 7.16 2.66 3.95
CA GLY A 28 7.31 1.43 3.18
C GLY A 28 8.63 1.29 2.43
N ASN A 29 8.57 0.53 1.38
CA ASN A 29 9.68 0.18 0.51
C ASN A 29 9.23 0.24 -0.97
N SER A 30 9.93 -0.46 -1.87
CA SER A 30 9.60 -0.47 -3.30
C SER A 30 8.20 -0.97 -3.63
N PHE A 31 7.55 -1.73 -2.74
CA PHE A 31 6.19 -2.21 -2.98
C PHE A 31 5.13 -1.12 -2.74
N SER A 32 5.29 -0.25 -1.75
CA SER A 32 4.44 0.95 -1.66
C SER A 32 4.77 1.96 -2.77
N ASP A 33 6.05 2.05 -3.19
CA ASP A 33 6.46 2.85 -4.34
C ASP A 33 5.71 2.42 -5.60
N ASP A 34 5.75 1.12 -5.96
CA ASP A 34 4.96 0.56 -7.06
C ASP A 34 3.45 0.82 -6.90
N GLY A 35 2.94 0.70 -5.66
CA GLY A 35 1.52 0.88 -5.35
C GLY A 35 0.99 2.30 -5.54
N MET A 36 1.83 3.29 -5.30
CA MET A 36 1.45 4.70 -5.31
C MET A 36 1.87 5.43 -6.58
N GLU A 37 2.72 4.86 -7.42
CA GLU A 37 3.36 5.56 -8.53
C GLU A 37 2.38 6.31 -9.42
N HIS A 38 1.31 5.65 -9.86
CA HIS A 38 0.33 6.25 -10.76
C HIS A 38 -0.86 6.91 -10.04
N LEU A 39 -0.86 6.99 -8.69
CA LEU A 39 -1.95 7.65 -7.96
C LEU A 39 -2.12 9.13 -8.35
N PRO A 40 -1.06 9.97 -8.42
CA PRO A 40 -1.24 11.36 -8.83
C PRO A 40 -1.85 11.51 -10.23
N ALA A 41 -1.40 10.69 -11.19
CA ALA A 41 -1.96 10.70 -12.54
C ALA A 41 -3.43 10.26 -12.57
N LEU A 42 -3.78 9.25 -11.77
CA LEU A 42 -5.17 8.78 -11.63
C LEU A 42 -6.05 9.84 -10.97
N LEU A 43 -5.56 10.54 -9.93
CA LEU A 43 -6.26 11.66 -9.30
C LEU A 43 -6.53 12.78 -10.29
N LYS A 44 -5.54 13.11 -11.13
CA LYS A 44 -5.66 14.11 -12.19
C LYS A 44 -6.74 13.74 -13.19
N ASP A 45 -6.70 12.50 -13.70
CA ASP A 45 -7.68 11.99 -14.67
C ASP A 45 -9.11 12.01 -14.11
N LEU A 46 -9.26 11.68 -12.82
CA LEU A 46 -10.55 11.72 -12.13
C LEU A 46 -10.97 13.13 -11.66
N GLY A 47 -10.15 14.15 -11.86
CA GLY A 47 -10.42 15.50 -11.41
C GLY A 47 -10.50 15.64 -9.88
N VAL A 48 -9.78 14.80 -9.13
CA VAL A 48 -9.67 14.84 -7.67
C VAL A 48 -8.52 15.74 -7.28
N LYS A 49 -8.79 16.80 -6.51
CA LYS A 49 -7.81 17.84 -6.17
C LYS A 49 -7.45 17.90 -4.68
N ASP A 50 -8.25 17.30 -3.82
CA ASP A 50 -8.19 17.40 -2.36
C ASP A 50 -7.56 16.14 -1.73
N VAL A 51 -6.51 15.62 -2.35
CA VAL A 51 -5.72 14.50 -1.83
C VAL A 51 -4.24 14.87 -1.87
N GLU A 52 -3.59 14.76 -0.73
CA GLU A 52 -2.15 14.89 -0.55
C GLU A 52 -1.56 13.51 -0.29
N LEU A 53 -0.49 13.19 -1.01
CA LEU A 53 0.18 11.89 -0.92
C LEU A 53 1.63 12.08 -0.52
N ALA A 54 2.12 11.25 0.38
CA ALA A 54 3.53 11.16 0.69
C ALA A 54 3.98 9.71 0.86
N ARG A 55 5.23 9.45 0.53
CA ARG A 55 5.84 8.12 0.74
C ARG A 55 7.28 8.22 1.22
N LEU A 56 7.60 7.44 2.24
CA LEU A 56 8.93 7.15 2.72
C LEU A 56 9.42 5.85 2.07
N TYR A 57 10.55 5.92 1.37
CA TYR A 57 11.08 4.81 0.60
C TYR A 57 12.50 4.44 1.04
N VAL A 58 12.67 3.17 1.42
CA VAL A 58 13.96 2.47 1.49
C VAL A 58 13.80 1.09 0.87
N GLY A 59 14.60 0.76 -0.15
CA GLY A 59 14.51 -0.53 -0.84
C GLY A 59 14.62 -1.73 0.11
N GLY A 60 13.68 -2.68 0.01
CA GLY A 60 13.65 -3.90 0.82
C GLY A 60 13.59 -3.66 2.33
N CYS A 61 13.07 -2.52 2.79
CA CYS A 61 12.99 -2.21 4.22
C CYS A 61 11.98 -3.12 4.91
N THR A 62 12.47 -3.90 5.87
CA THR A 62 11.65 -4.73 6.77
C THR A 62 11.12 -3.92 7.94
N LEU A 63 10.13 -4.42 8.66
CA LEU A 63 9.65 -3.81 9.91
C LEU A 63 10.78 -3.62 10.93
N GLU A 64 11.68 -4.60 11.07
CA GLU A 64 12.87 -4.50 11.91
C GLU A 64 13.75 -3.30 11.50
N ARG A 65 14.02 -3.14 10.20
CA ARG A 65 14.82 -2.00 9.69
C ARG A 65 14.11 -0.66 9.88
N HIS A 66 12.79 -0.61 9.72
CA HIS A 66 12.02 0.59 10.05
C HIS A 66 12.22 0.99 11.51
N MET A 67 12.15 0.03 12.43
CA MET A 67 12.37 0.31 13.86
C MET A 67 13.81 0.66 14.19
N LYS A 68 14.80 0.04 13.54
CA LYS A 68 16.20 0.41 13.67
C LYS A 68 16.42 1.88 13.27
N PHE A 69 15.90 2.30 12.11
CA PHE A 69 16.00 3.69 11.67
C PHE A 69 15.22 4.66 12.55
N TYR A 70 14.03 4.25 13.02
CA TYR A 70 13.23 5.05 13.95
C TYR A 70 13.97 5.30 15.26
N ASN A 71 14.50 4.26 15.89
CA ASN A 71 15.21 4.37 17.17
C ASN A 71 16.50 5.20 17.08
N ALA A 72 17.16 5.19 15.92
CA ALA A 72 18.35 6.00 15.64
C ALA A 72 18.00 7.42 15.13
N GLU A 73 16.73 7.75 14.96
CA GLU A 73 16.25 8.99 14.31
C GLU A 73 16.91 9.24 12.94
N GLU A 74 17.26 8.13 12.24
CA GLU A 74 18.05 8.17 11.03
C GLU A 74 17.26 8.69 9.82
N ALA A 75 17.77 9.72 9.15
CA ALA A 75 17.25 10.21 7.89
C ALA A 75 17.62 9.26 6.75
N ALA A 76 17.08 8.04 6.73
CA ALA A 76 17.41 6.98 5.78
C ALA A 76 16.56 7.00 4.51
N TYR A 77 15.38 7.61 4.54
CA TYR A 77 14.33 7.46 3.53
C TYR A 77 14.44 8.50 2.41
N LEU A 78 14.34 8.05 1.17
CA LEU A 78 13.91 8.95 0.11
C LEU A 78 12.45 9.34 0.40
N PHE A 79 12.17 10.63 0.30
CA PHE A 79 10.84 11.17 0.53
C PHE A 79 10.28 11.74 -0.75
N TYR A 80 9.08 11.30 -1.09
CA TYR A 80 8.33 11.78 -2.23
C TYR A 80 7.00 12.35 -1.73
N HIS A 81 6.60 13.46 -2.32
CA HIS A 81 5.41 14.19 -1.96
C HIS A 81 4.65 14.63 -3.20
N SER A 82 3.34 14.51 -3.17
CA SER A 82 2.42 15.06 -4.16
C SER A 82 1.41 15.90 -3.41
N ALA A 83 1.57 17.21 -3.45
CA ALA A 83 0.67 18.13 -2.77
C ALA A 83 -0.72 18.10 -3.42
N ALA A 84 -1.73 18.43 -2.65
CA ALA A 84 -3.11 18.49 -3.12
C ALA A 84 -3.23 19.36 -4.37
N GLY A 85 -3.79 18.81 -5.44
CA GLY A 85 -3.97 19.47 -6.73
C GLY A 85 -2.74 19.51 -7.64
N GLN A 86 -1.54 19.14 -7.21
CA GLN A 86 -0.34 19.11 -8.07
C GLN A 86 -0.35 17.90 -9.03
N ASN A 87 -0.84 16.74 -8.55
CA ASN A 87 -0.99 15.53 -9.35
C ASN A 87 0.30 14.97 -9.95
N GLU A 88 1.44 15.22 -9.30
CA GLU A 88 2.75 14.68 -9.65
C GLU A 88 3.59 14.42 -8.40
N TRP A 89 4.57 13.52 -8.54
CA TRP A 89 5.52 13.26 -7.47
C TRP A 89 6.69 14.23 -7.52
N VAL A 90 6.95 14.89 -6.39
CA VAL A 90 8.17 15.67 -6.16
C VAL A 90 9.05 14.92 -5.18
N LYS A 91 10.26 14.59 -5.58
CA LYS A 91 11.27 13.99 -4.72
C LYS A 91 11.97 15.08 -3.92
N ALA A 92 12.04 14.92 -2.61
CA ALA A 92 12.80 15.82 -1.76
C ALA A 92 14.32 15.69 -2.02
N GLU A 93 15.02 16.81 -1.91
CA GLU A 93 16.48 16.84 -2.08
C GLU A 93 17.22 16.06 -0.97
N LYS A 94 16.71 16.14 0.26
CA LYS A 94 17.26 15.48 1.43
C LYS A 94 16.46 14.22 1.78
N LYS A 95 17.12 13.27 2.41
CA LYS A 95 16.47 12.13 3.04
C LYS A 95 15.73 12.56 4.30
N TYR A 96 14.72 11.78 4.66
CA TYR A 96 13.88 11.99 5.84
C TYR A 96 14.01 10.83 6.82
N SER A 97 13.81 11.12 8.10
CA SER A 97 13.47 10.10 9.10
C SER A 97 11.95 9.90 9.16
N ILE A 98 11.51 8.80 9.80
CA ILE A 98 10.07 8.58 10.07
C ILE A 98 9.52 9.73 10.90
N GLN A 99 10.25 10.18 11.93
CA GLN A 99 9.83 11.28 12.81
C GLN A 99 9.62 12.58 12.02
N GLN A 100 10.52 12.92 11.13
CA GLN A 100 10.40 14.11 10.29
C GLN A 100 9.14 14.04 9.40
N ALA A 101 8.88 12.90 8.75
CA ALA A 101 7.68 12.75 7.93
C ALA A 101 6.40 12.80 8.77
N LEU A 102 6.39 12.18 9.95
CA LEU A 102 5.25 12.23 10.87
C LEU A 102 4.98 13.64 11.39
N SER A 103 6.00 14.50 11.48
CA SER A 103 5.86 15.90 11.96
C SER A 103 5.43 16.91 10.89
N MET A 104 5.26 16.49 9.63
CA MET A 104 4.86 17.39 8.53
C MET A 104 3.40 17.86 8.59
N GLY A 105 2.70 17.59 9.66
CA GLY A 105 1.31 17.95 9.90
C GLY A 105 0.46 16.73 10.26
N GLU A 106 -0.85 16.91 10.26
CA GLU A 106 -1.77 15.82 10.59
C GLU A 106 -2.00 14.92 9.37
N TRP A 107 -1.66 13.65 9.51
CA TRP A 107 -1.97 12.62 8.53
C TRP A 107 -3.31 11.96 8.86
N ASP A 108 -4.16 11.76 7.86
CA ASP A 108 -5.43 11.05 8.04
C ASP A 108 -5.25 9.54 7.96
N ILE A 109 -4.38 9.11 7.06
CA ILE A 109 -4.10 7.70 6.80
C ILE A 109 -2.59 7.51 6.80
N ILE A 110 -2.12 6.51 7.55
CA ILE A 110 -0.73 6.07 7.52
C ILE A 110 -0.71 4.58 7.17
N THR A 111 -0.08 4.25 6.04
CA THR A 111 0.05 2.87 5.60
C THR A 111 1.39 2.28 6.03
N MET A 112 1.37 1.01 6.40
CA MET A 112 2.53 0.21 6.75
C MET A 112 2.49 -1.12 6.01
N GLN A 113 3.64 -1.74 5.84
CA GLN A 113 3.79 -3.04 5.18
C GLN A 113 5.03 -3.78 5.66
N GLN A 114 5.10 -5.08 5.41
CA GLN A 114 6.34 -5.85 5.55
C GLN A 114 7.10 -5.89 4.22
N ALA A 115 8.41 -6.16 4.25
CA ALA A 115 9.19 -6.43 3.05
C ALA A 115 8.70 -7.72 2.38
N SER A 116 8.67 -7.72 1.05
CA SER A 116 7.99 -8.76 0.26
C SER A 116 8.45 -10.18 0.54
N GLY A 117 9.77 -10.40 0.67
CA GLY A 117 10.33 -11.74 0.86
C GLY A 117 9.97 -12.40 2.19
N VAL A 118 9.61 -11.60 3.20
CA VAL A 118 9.20 -12.08 4.53
C VAL A 118 7.76 -11.72 4.89
N SER A 119 7.00 -11.21 3.92
CA SER A 119 5.60 -10.79 4.15
C SER A 119 4.64 -11.95 4.43
N GLY A 120 5.02 -13.20 4.12
CA GLY A 120 4.30 -14.41 4.49
C GLY A 120 4.91 -15.16 5.70
N LEU A 121 5.83 -14.53 6.46
CA LEU A 121 6.46 -15.09 7.64
C LEU A 121 6.06 -14.27 8.87
N TYR A 122 5.04 -14.72 9.61
CA TYR A 122 4.43 -13.94 10.69
C TYR A 122 5.40 -13.59 11.82
N GLU A 123 6.35 -14.43 12.12
CA GLU A 123 7.40 -14.19 13.10
C GLU A 123 8.25 -12.96 12.78
N SER A 124 8.35 -12.58 11.51
CA SER A 124 9.08 -11.37 11.08
C SER A 124 8.37 -10.05 11.43
N TYR A 125 7.12 -10.14 11.88
CA TYR A 125 6.34 -8.97 12.29
C TYR A 125 6.57 -8.59 13.75
N VAL A 126 6.92 -9.57 14.58
CA VAL A 126 7.02 -9.42 16.03
C VAL A 126 8.49 -9.25 16.46
N PRO A 127 8.80 -8.30 17.34
CA PRO A 127 7.91 -7.30 17.97
C PRO A 127 7.77 -5.99 17.16
N HIS A 128 8.35 -5.93 15.98
CA HIS A 128 8.62 -4.69 15.26
C HIS A 128 7.35 -3.96 14.80
N LEU A 129 6.29 -4.69 14.44
CA LEU A 129 5.03 -4.06 14.04
C LEU A 129 4.36 -3.34 15.22
N GLU A 130 4.33 -3.96 16.39
CA GLU A 130 3.79 -3.32 17.60
C GLU A 130 4.54 -2.04 17.94
N GLN A 131 5.88 -2.10 17.88
CA GLN A 131 6.74 -0.95 18.12
C GLN A 131 6.48 0.18 17.11
N LEU A 132 6.34 -0.14 15.83
CA LEU A 132 6.05 0.85 14.79
C LEU A 132 4.65 1.45 14.97
N ILE A 133 3.63 0.64 15.30
CA ILE A 133 2.29 1.11 15.64
C ILE A 133 2.35 2.10 16.81
N ALA A 134 3.05 1.75 17.88
CA ALA A 134 3.20 2.62 19.06
C ALA A 134 3.89 3.94 18.70
N ALA A 135 4.96 3.89 17.90
CA ALA A 135 5.67 5.07 17.42
C ALA A 135 4.77 6.00 16.58
N VAL A 136 4.03 5.43 15.64
CA VAL A 136 3.09 6.19 14.80
C VAL A 136 1.96 6.77 15.64
N ARG A 137 1.36 6.00 16.53
CA ARG A 137 0.27 6.47 17.42
C ARG A 137 0.70 7.61 18.34
N LYS A 138 1.94 7.58 18.82
CA LYS A 138 2.50 8.66 19.65
C LYS A 138 2.54 9.99 18.87
N ALA A 139 2.93 9.96 17.61
CA ALA A 139 3.06 11.16 16.76
C ALA A 139 1.73 11.56 16.11
N GLN A 140 0.90 10.58 15.73
CA GLN A 140 -0.32 10.75 14.94
C GLN A 140 -1.47 9.93 15.56
N PRO A 141 -2.01 10.35 16.72
CA PRO A 141 -2.98 9.56 17.48
C PRO A 141 -4.30 9.35 16.75
N GLN A 142 -4.67 10.27 15.83
CA GLN A 142 -5.94 10.23 15.10
C GLN A 142 -5.85 9.56 13.72
N ALA A 143 -4.65 9.30 13.21
CA ALA A 143 -4.49 8.70 11.88
C ALA A 143 -5.11 7.29 11.82
N GLU A 144 -5.78 6.98 10.73
CA GLU A 144 -6.15 5.59 10.43
C GLU A 144 -4.90 4.81 10.06
N LEU A 145 -4.62 3.70 10.77
CA LEU A 145 -3.53 2.80 10.44
C LEU A 145 -4.02 1.75 9.45
N VAL A 146 -3.35 1.65 8.33
CA VAL A 146 -3.72 0.77 7.23
C VAL A 146 -2.58 -0.17 6.90
N TRP A 147 -2.90 -1.45 6.71
CA TRP A 147 -1.92 -2.43 6.26
C TRP A 147 -1.96 -2.60 4.74
N HIS A 148 -0.81 -2.44 4.10
CA HIS A 148 -0.66 -2.76 2.68
C HIS A 148 -0.31 -4.24 2.53
N MET A 149 -1.28 -5.05 2.14
CA MET A 149 -1.08 -6.45 1.80
C MET A 149 -0.38 -6.56 0.44
N THR A 150 0.89 -6.92 0.46
CA THR A 150 1.73 -7.04 -0.73
C THR A 150 1.36 -8.27 -1.57
N TRP A 151 2.02 -8.48 -2.69
CA TRP A 151 1.74 -9.56 -3.64
C TRP A 151 2.84 -10.63 -3.64
N ALA A 152 2.48 -11.82 -4.08
CA ALA A 152 3.43 -12.90 -4.30
C ALA A 152 4.31 -12.61 -5.54
N TYR A 153 5.49 -13.20 -5.56
CA TYR A 153 6.39 -13.11 -6.70
C TYR A 153 5.82 -13.79 -7.95
N SER A 154 6.39 -13.51 -9.12
CA SER A 154 6.02 -14.19 -10.36
C SER A 154 6.50 -15.65 -10.36
N THR A 155 5.95 -16.44 -11.25
CA THR A 155 6.31 -17.86 -11.35
C THR A 155 7.76 -18.07 -11.81
N ASP A 156 8.35 -17.12 -12.55
CA ASP A 156 9.74 -17.15 -13.00
C ASP A 156 10.72 -16.43 -12.05
N SER A 157 10.27 -15.99 -10.87
CA SER A 157 11.08 -15.19 -9.97
C SER A 157 12.33 -15.94 -9.49
N ASN A 158 13.48 -15.26 -9.59
CA ASN A 158 14.76 -15.71 -9.03
C ASN A 158 15.12 -15.00 -7.71
N HIS A 159 14.17 -14.29 -7.08
CA HIS A 159 14.42 -13.57 -5.84
C HIS A 159 14.94 -14.50 -4.76
N LYS A 160 15.99 -14.08 -4.04
CA LYS A 160 16.73 -14.89 -3.04
C LYS A 160 15.85 -15.40 -1.90
N GLU A 161 14.75 -14.73 -1.59
CA GLU A 161 13.82 -15.09 -0.51
C GLU A 161 12.60 -15.90 -1.02
N PHE A 162 12.48 -16.13 -2.33
CA PHE A 162 11.40 -16.96 -2.87
C PHE A 162 11.45 -18.44 -2.39
N PRO A 163 12.63 -19.01 -2.11
CA PRO A 163 12.71 -20.35 -1.47
C PRO A 163 11.98 -20.46 -0.12
N ASN A 164 11.74 -19.38 0.61
CA ASN A 164 10.90 -19.39 1.83
C ASN A 164 9.49 -19.92 1.58
N TYR A 165 9.05 -19.93 0.32
CA TYR A 165 7.75 -20.39 -0.14
C TYR A 165 7.88 -21.52 -1.17
N ASP A 166 8.98 -22.30 -1.13
CA ASP A 166 9.29 -23.38 -2.09
C ASP A 166 9.29 -22.93 -3.56
N ARG A 167 9.53 -21.65 -3.83
CA ARG A 167 9.39 -21.02 -5.16
C ARG A 167 7.99 -21.20 -5.79
N ASP A 168 6.97 -21.34 -4.94
CA ASP A 168 5.57 -21.47 -5.35
C ASP A 168 4.82 -20.16 -5.10
N GLN A 169 4.35 -19.55 -6.18
CA GLN A 169 3.60 -18.28 -6.15
C GLN A 169 2.33 -18.37 -5.31
N LEU A 170 1.57 -19.46 -5.45
CA LEU A 170 0.31 -19.64 -4.71
C LEU A 170 0.56 -19.94 -3.24
N LYS A 171 1.64 -20.66 -2.92
CA LYS A 171 2.08 -20.87 -1.54
C LYS A 171 2.46 -19.55 -0.89
N MET A 172 3.23 -18.70 -1.59
CA MET A 172 3.58 -17.37 -1.11
C MET A 172 2.32 -16.50 -0.91
N TYR A 173 1.40 -16.49 -1.86
CA TYR A 173 0.15 -15.73 -1.73
C TYR A 173 -0.67 -16.18 -0.51
N ARG A 174 -0.84 -17.50 -0.31
CA ARG A 174 -1.54 -18.03 0.85
C ARG A 174 -0.87 -17.64 2.17
N ALA A 175 0.46 -17.75 2.25
CA ALA A 175 1.21 -17.35 3.44
C ALA A 175 1.04 -15.84 3.74
N ILE A 176 1.08 -14.97 2.73
CA ILE A 176 0.82 -13.52 2.89
C ILE A 176 -0.59 -13.28 3.42
N THR A 177 -1.60 -13.93 2.86
CA THR A 177 -2.99 -13.73 3.30
C THR A 177 -3.23 -14.23 4.72
N GLU A 178 -2.60 -15.34 5.11
CA GLU A 178 -2.65 -15.88 6.46
C GLU A 178 -2.00 -14.91 7.47
N CYS A 179 -0.81 -14.37 7.15
CA CYS A 179 -0.17 -13.35 7.98
C CYS A 179 -1.07 -12.13 8.18
N VAL A 180 -1.76 -11.67 7.14
CA VAL A 180 -2.67 -10.51 7.25
C VAL A 180 -3.92 -10.86 8.07
N HIS A 181 -4.45 -12.07 8.00
CA HIS A 181 -5.52 -12.54 8.88
C HIS A 181 -5.11 -12.52 10.35
N ASN A 182 -3.93 -13.06 10.67
CA ASN A 182 -3.38 -13.06 12.03
C ASN A 182 -3.17 -11.63 12.52
N LEU A 183 -2.57 -10.76 11.69
CA LEU A 183 -2.37 -9.35 12.00
C LEU A 183 -3.67 -8.64 12.38
N LEU A 184 -4.76 -8.84 11.62
CA LEU A 184 -6.06 -8.24 11.93
C LEU A 184 -6.68 -8.79 13.22
N GLY A 185 -6.33 -10.03 13.59
CA GLY A 185 -6.69 -10.65 14.85
C GLY A 185 -5.97 -10.02 16.05
N ASP A 186 -4.66 -9.83 15.92
CA ASP A 186 -3.76 -9.44 17.00
C ASP A 186 -3.67 -7.93 17.19
N TYR A 187 -3.68 -7.15 16.11
CA TYR A 187 -3.51 -5.69 16.14
C TYR A 187 -4.82 -4.94 15.86
N LYS A 188 -5.65 -4.75 16.89
CA LYS A 188 -6.97 -4.09 16.77
C LYS A 188 -6.92 -2.63 16.29
N SER A 189 -5.77 -2.00 16.33
CA SER A 189 -5.53 -0.66 15.78
C SER A 189 -5.49 -0.60 14.24
N ILE A 190 -5.24 -1.75 13.58
CA ILE A 190 -5.26 -1.89 12.11
C ILE A 190 -6.57 -2.58 11.73
N LYS A 191 -7.48 -1.84 11.11
CA LYS A 191 -8.79 -2.36 10.68
C LYS A 191 -8.95 -2.40 9.17
N THR A 192 -8.09 -1.69 8.48
CA THR A 192 -8.16 -1.51 7.04
C THR A 192 -6.93 -2.13 6.36
N ILE A 193 -7.16 -2.86 5.27
CA ILE A 193 -6.08 -3.39 4.43
C ILE A 193 -6.24 -2.93 3.00
N ILE A 194 -5.12 -2.69 2.32
CA ILE A 194 -5.06 -2.49 0.87
C ILE A 194 -4.75 -3.85 0.25
N PRO A 195 -5.69 -4.49 -0.45
CA PRO A 195 -5.55 -5.88 -0.89
C PRO A 195 -4.82 -6.01 -2.23
N SER A 196 -3.64 -5.38 -2.36
CA SER A 196 -2.83 -5.39 -3.58
C SER A 196 -2.49 -6.81 -4.03
N GLY A 197 -2.13 -7.69 -3.09
CA GLY A 197 -1.83 -9.09 -3.39
C GLY A 197 -3.00 -9.83 -4.04
N THR A 198 -4.23 -9.61 -3.56
CA THR A 198 -5.42 -10.23 -4.14
C THR A 198 -5.79 -9.64 -5.50
N ALA A 199 -5.59 -8.34 -5.70
CA ALA A 199 -5.83 -7.70 -6.99
C ALA A 199 -4.89 -8.28 -8.07
N ILE A 200 -3.60 -8.36 -7.78
CA ILE A 200 -2.60 -8.92 -8.69
C ILE A 200 -2.84 -10.42 -8.92
N GLN A 201 -3.12 -11.20 -7.86
CA GLN A 201 -3.39 -12.64 -8.03
C GLN A 201 -4.65 -12.90 -8.87
N SER A 202 -5.66 -12.03 -8.78
CA SER A 202 -6.85 -12.12 -9.62
C SER A 202 -6.57 -11.79 -11.09
N LEU A 203 -5.66 -10.84 -11.35
CA LEU A 203 -5.20 -10.52 -12.71
C LEU A 203 -4.40 -11.65 -13.35
N ARG A 204 -3.63 -12.40 -12.57
CA ARG A 204 -2.88 -13.56 -13.06
C ARG A 204 -3.77 -14.69 -13.59
N GLU A 205 -5.05 -14.71 -13.20
CA GLU A 205 -6.07 -15.61 -13.74
C GLU A 205 -6.85 -14.99 -14.92
N SER A 206 -6.45 -13.82 -15.43
CA SER A 206 -7.14 -13.15 -16.55
C SER A 206 -6.49 -13.41 -17.89
N ALA A 207 -7.23 -13.11 -18.97
CA ALA A 207 -6.75 -13.25 -20.34
C ALA A 207 -5.59 -12.30 -20.71
N ILE A 208 -5.33 -11.26 -19.89
CA ILE A 208 -4.24 -10.30 -20.12
C ILE A 208 -2.96 -10.63 -19.35
N ASN A 209 -2.90 -11.76 -18.64
CA ASN A 209 -1.70 -12.18 -17.93
C ASN A 209 -0.56 -12.47 -18.90
N ASN A 210 0.64 -11.98 -18.60
CA ASN A 210 1.86 -12.24 -19.36
C ASN A 210 2.76 -13.27 -18.68
N SER A 211 2.16 -14.39 -18.21
CA SER A 211 2.91 -15.50 -17.64
C SER A 211 4.11 -15.89 -18.54
N PRO A 212 5.28 -16.20 -17.96
CA PRO A 212 5.55 -16.41 -16.53
C PRO A 212 5.90 -15.13 -15.74
N LYS A 213 5.94 -13.96 -16.38
CA LYS A 213 6.30 -12.69 -15.72
C LYS A 213 5.22 -12.14 -14.80
N ASP A 214 3.95 -12.48 -15.04
CA ASP A 214 2.86 -12.23 -14.11
C ASP A 214 2.75 -10.75 -13.67
N PHE A 215 2.84 -9.82 -14.64
CA PHE A 215 2.84 -8.36 -14.45
C PHE A 215 4.05 -7.81 -13.68
N THR A 216 5.15 -8.56 -13.57
CA THR A 216 6.38 -8.06 -12.94
C THR A 216 7.43 -7.69 -13.99
N ARG A 217 8.35 -6.76 -13.62
CA ARG A 217 9.48 -6.38 -14.48
C ARG A 217 10.76 -7.17 -14.18
N ASP A 218 10.85 -7.77 -12.99
CA ASP A 218 12.05 -8.45 -12.49
C ASP A 218 11.72 -9.67 -11.60
N GLY A 219 10.50 -10.17 -11.73
CA GLY A 219 10.03 -11.33 -10.96
C GLY A 219 9.35 -10.99 -9.64
N TYR A 220 9.38 -9.73 -9.17
CA TYR A 220 8.77 -9.33 -7.90
C TYR A 220 8.26 -7.89 -7.86
N HIS A 221 8.90 -6.91 -8.48
CA HIS A 221 8.33 -5.58 -8.64
C HIS A 221 7.34 -5.56 -9.80
N MET A 222 6.25 -4.81 -9.66
CA MET A 222 5.27 -4.68 -10.74
C MET A 222 5.85 -3.97 -11.95
N ASP A 223 5.38 -4.34 -13.15
CA ASP A 223 5.73 -3.63 -14.37
C ASP A 223 5.24 -2.17 -14.31
N PHE A 224 5.85 -1.32 -15.14
CA PHE A 224 5.59 0.12 -15.11
C PHE A 224 4.21 0.52 -15.66
N GLY A 225 3.53 -0.37 -16.39
CA GLY A 225 2.22 -0.14 -16.97
C GLY A 225 1.12 -0.79 -16.15
N ALA A 226 0.62 -1.94 -16.62
CA ALA A 226 -0.56 -2.60 -16.07
C ALA A 226 -0.43 -2.96 -14.59
N GLY A 227 0.75 -3.47 -14.17
CA GLY A 227 0.97 -3.85 -12.78
C GLY A 227 0.82 -2.66 -11.83
N ARG A 228 1.58 -1.57 -12.03
CA ARG A 228 1.50 -0.36 -11.20
C ARG A 228 0.13 0.33 -11.31
N TYR A 229 -0.50 0.33 -12.48
CA TYR A 229 -1.82 0.90 -12.64
C TYR A 229 -2.89 0.13 -11.85
N ALA A 230 -2.85 -1.20 -11.87
CA ALA A 230 -3.77 -2.02 -11.07
C ALA A 230 -3.62 -1.77 -9.58
N LEU A 231 -2.37 -1.58 -9.12
CA LEU A 231 -2.09 -1.20 -7.73
C LEU A 231 -2.65 0.18 -7.41
N ALA A 232 -2.41 1.18 -8.25
CA ALA A 232 -2.96 2.53 -8.06
C ALA A 232 -4.50 2.52 -8.00
N CYS A 233 -5.16 1.75 -8.87
CA CYS A 233 -6.60 1.53 -8.80
C CYS A 233 -7.03 0.89 -7.47
N THR A 234 -6.24 -0.07 -6.94
CA THR A 234 -6.54 -0.74 -5.66
C THR A 234 -6.41 0.22 -4.49
N TRP A 235 -5.34 1.01 -4.44
CA TRP A 235 -5.13 2.05 -3.43
C TRP A 235 -6.22 3.11 -3.47
N TYR A 236 -6.54 3.61 -4.67
CA TYR A 236 -7.60 4.59 -4.86
C TYR A 236 -8.96 4.07 -4.37
N GLU A 237 -9.36 2.89 -4.84
CA GLU A 237 -10.66 2.28 -4.51
C GLU A 237 -10.80 2.00 -3.01
N LYS A 238 -9.67 1.68 -2.33
CA LYS A 238 -9.68 1.38 -0.89
C LYS A 238 -9.61 2.62 -0.02
N LEU A 239 -8.73 3.57 -0.33
CA LEU A 239 -8.41 4.69 0.56
C LEU A 239 -9.09 6.00 0.16
N ILE A 240 -9.22 6.27 -1.14
CA ILE A 240 -9.59 7.59 -1.64
C ILE A 240 -11.07 7.64 -2.04
N ARG A 241 -11.56 6.59 -2.68
CA ARG A 241 -12.97 6.53 -3.09
C ARG A 241 -13.96 6.71 -1.93
N PRO A 242 -13.76 6.12 -0.72
CA PRO A 242 -14.68 6.35 0.41
C PRO A 242 -14.80 7.82 0.79
N TYR A 243 -13.74 8.59 0.57
CA TYR A 243 -13.69 10.01 0.86
C TYR A 243 -14.29 10.87 -0.28
N THR A 244 -13.91 10.58 -1.53
CA THR A 244 -14.32 11.38 -2.70
C THR A 244 -15.67 11.00 -3.27
N HIS A 245 -16.18 9.81 -2.95
CA HIS A 245 -17.35 9.18 -3.55
C HIS A 245 -17.30 9.04 -5.08
N ARG A 246 -16.12 9.27 -5.70
CA ARG A 246 -15.92 9.10 -7.14
C ARG A 246 -15.43 7.71 -7.46
N SER A 247 -16.08 7.07 -8.43
CA SER A 247 -15.62 5.77 -8.94
C SER A 247 -14.38 5.95 -9.81
N MET A 248 -13.39 5.07 -9.66
CA MET A 248 -12.27 5.01 -10.60
C MET A 248 -12.63 4.22 -11.88
N MET A 249 -13.76 3.51 -11.88
CA MET A 249 -14.20 2.75 -13.04
C MET A 249 -14.51 3.69 -14.21
N GLY A 250 -13.98 3.35 -15.38
CA GLY A 250 -14.16 4.15 -16.58
C GLY A 250 -13.26 5.39 -16.66
N ASN A 251 -12.22 5.49 -15.79
CA ASN A 251 -11.19 6.52 -15.96
C ASN A 251 -10.49 6.37 -17.31
N THR A 252 -9.95 7.48 -17.83
CA THR A 252 -9.35 7.53 -19.18
C THR A 252 -7.83 7.47 -19.15
N LEU A 253 -7.20 7.32 -17.97
CA LEU A 253 -5.76 7.17 -17.87
C LEU A 253 -5.28 5.94 -18.63
N ARG A 254 -4.42 6.15 -19.62
CA ARG A 254 -3.76 5.12 -20.41
C ARG A 254 -2.25 5.30 -20.35
N LEU A 255 -1.51 4.19 -20.31
CA LEU A 255 -0.06 4.22 -20.11
C LEU A 255 0.61 3.33 -21.16
N ASP A 256 1.46 3.94 -21.96
CA ASP A 256 2.34 3.24 -22.90
C ASP A 256 3.68 2.89 -22.24
N LEU A 257 3.58 2.16 -21.11
CA LEU A 257 4.70 1.80 -20.23
C LEU A 257 4.63 0.30 -19.93
N GLY A 258 5.80 -0.27 -19.65
CA GLY A 258 5.91 -1.68 -19.26
C GLY A 258 5.65 -2.66 -20.42
N GLU A 259 5.63 -3.94 -20.09
CA GLU A 259 5.35 -5.00 -21.09
C GLU A 259 3.84 -5.13 -21.34
N VAL A 260 3.03 -5.02 -20.30
CA VAL A 260 1.57 -4.99 -20.42
C VAL A 260 1.10 -3.54 -20.29
N LYS A 261 0.74 -2.94 -21.41
CA LYS A 261 0.31 -1.54 -21.48
C LYS A 261 -1.10 -1.36 -20.92
N VAL A 262 -1.38 -0.15 -20.43
CA VAL A 262 -2.75 0.26 -20.06
C VAL A 262 -3.43 0.86 -21.27
N THR A 263 -4.30 0.09 -21.90
CA THR A 263 -5.07 0.45 -23.10
C THR A 263 -6.57 0.37 -22.82
N ASP A 264 -7.41 0.75 -23.78
CA ASP A 264 -8.87 0.58 -23.68
C ASP A 264 -9.28 -0.90 -23.54
N GLN A 265 -8.44 -1.81 -24.03
CA GLN A 265 -8.68 -3.25 -23.92
C GLN A 265 -8.25 -3.82 -22.57
N THR A 266 -7.12 -3.35 -21.98
CA THR A 266 -6.57 -3.89 -20.74
C THR A 266 -7.09 -3.19 -19.50
N ALA A 267 -7.33 -1.87 -19.55
CA ALA A 267 -7.78 -1.08 -18.40
C ALA A 267 -9.03 -1.65 -17.69
N PRO A 268 -10.07 -2.16 -18.36
CA PRO A 268 -11.24 -2.74 -17.70
C PRO A 268 -10.91 -3.94 -16.80
N TYR A 269 -9.96 -4.80 -17.21
CA TYR A 269 -9.49 -5.93 -16.39
C TYR A 269 -8.81 -5.43 -15.11
N LEU A 270 -7.91 -4.44 -15.24
CA LEU A 270 -7.12 -3.87 -14.15
C LEU A 270 -8.03 -3.19 -13.10
N GLN A 271 -8.97 -2.37 -13.58
CA GLN A 271 -9.96 -1.69 -12.73
C GLN A 271 -10.88 -2.70 -12.03
N LYS A 272 -11.35 -3.72 -12.75
CA LYS A 272 -12.24 -4.75 -12.21
C LYS A 272 -11.53 -5.60 -11.14
N ALA A 273 -10.27 -6.00 -11.36
CA ALA A 273 -9.48 -6.72 -10.37
C ALA A 273 -9.33 -5.92 -9.07
N ALA A 274 -8.94 -4.64 -9.17
CA ALA A 274 -8.83 -3.73 -8.04
C ALA A 274 -10.14 -3.65 -7.24
N ARG A 275 -11.27 -3.41 -7.93
CA ARG A 275 -12.59 -3.30 -7.29
C ARG A 275 -13.06 -4.61 -6.66
N GLN A 276 -12.79 -5.75 -7.28
CA GLN A 276 -13.14 -7.06 -6.73
C GLN A 276 -12.33 -7.39 -5.49
N ALA A 277 -11.01 -7.10 -5.51
CA ALA A 277 -10.13 -7.30 -4.37
C ALA A 277 -10.54 -6.43 -3.17
N VAL A 278 -10.86 -5.16 -3.39
CA VAL A 278 -11.32 -4.27 -2.30
C VAL A 278 -12.62 -4.78 -1.66
N LYS A 279 -13.54 -5.33 -2.45
CA LYS A 279 -14.78 -5.93 -1.92
C LYS A 279 -14.57 -7.25 -1.19
N ARG A 280 -13.57 -8.03 -1.57
CA ARG A 280 -13.27 -9.37 -1.02
C ARG A 280 -11.77 -9.57 -0.90
N PRO A 281 -11.14 -8.99 0.14
CA PRO A 281 -9.69 -8.83 0.26
C PRO A 281 -8.88 -10.12 0.19
N PHE A 282 -9.47 -11.25 0.55
CA PHE A 282 -8.79 -12.56 0.63
C PHE A 282 -9.30 -13.56 -0.41
N LYS A 283 -10.12 -13.11 -1.36
CA LYS A 283 -10.71 -14.00 -2.35
C LYS A 283 -10.27 -13.65 -3.76
N VAL A 284 -9.37 -14.46 -4.33
CA VAL A 284 -9.01 -14.42 -5.75
C VAL A 284 -10.24 -14.72 -6.62
N ARG A 285 -10.41 -13.97 -7.68
CA ARG A 285 -11.50 -14.14 -8.65
C ARG A 285 -10.98 -13.84 -10.04
N ALA A 286 -11.17 -14.78 -10.94
CA ALA A 286 -10.87 -14.56 -12.35
C ALA A 286 -11.58 -13.29 -12.85
N VAL A 287 -10.83 -12.47 -13.55
CA VAL A 287 -11.33 -11.25 -14.17
C VAL A 287 -11.63 -11.54 -15.63
N LYS A 288 -12.91 -11.53 -15.98
CA LYS A 288 -13.41 -11.76 -17.35
C LYS A 288 -13.84 -10.45 -17.97
#